data_97d2443b8501ddb0a1872ae4c1e2c2e0
#
_entry.id   97d2443b8501ddb0a1872ae4c1e2c2e0
#
_cell.length_a   1.000
_cell.length_b   1.000
_cell.length_c   1.000
_cell.angle_alpha   90.00
_cell.angle_beta   90.00
_cell.angle_gamma   90.00
#
_symmetry.space_group_name_H-M   'P 1'
#
loop_
_entity.id
_entity.type
_entity.pdbx_description
1 polymer ?
#
loop_
_entity_poly.entity_id
_entity_poly.type
_entity_poly.pdbx_seq_one_letter_code
_entity_poly.pdbx_strand_id
1 'polypeptide(L)'
;MPVEDKLVSEEAEARSPSSSNWVVNGNSGLDHFTSKSTMEMNGSSGHQATRDSTPPMPWFGMDIGGTLTKLVYFEPTDLSEAEEESEVETIKNIRKYLKSNSAYGETGHRDAHLQMENVRVGNRTGTLHFIRFPTSDMPQFLELSKSKGIATLASTICATGGGAYKFEEDFQREVNLTLHKFDELDCLIRGIEYIEDNNMDRECYYFLNPRNEELCEKITYDFSNPYPFLVVNIGSGVSILAVYGPDDYRRVSGTSLGGGTFLGLSCLLAGCRTFEEAIELAAKGNNENVDKLVRDIYGGDYERFGLNGDIVASSFGHMNSAEKRAKVSREDLACATLITITNNIGSIARMVAANEKIEKVLFVGNFLRVNPISMKLLSHAMEYWSGGQLKAIFLEHEGYFGAVGCMLELMRTGDAMALA
;
A
#
# COMPACT_ATOMS: atom_id res chain seq x y z
N MET A 1 -23.36 -20.13 74.87
CA MET A 1 -21.92 -19.84 75.08
C MET A 1 -21.36 -19.49 73.72
N PRO A 2 -20.95 -18.23 73.50
CA PRO A 2 -20.37 -17.79 72.21
C PRO A 2 -18.87 -17.95 72.29
N VAL A 3 -18.28 -18.32 71.12
CA VAL A 3 -16.83 -18.30 70.85
C VAL A 3 -16.55 -17.09 70.00
N GLU A 4 -15.74 -16.19 70.60
CA GLU A 4 -15.20 -15.01 69.93
C GLU A 4 -14.12 -15.44 68.91
N ASP A 5 -14.22 -15.01 67.65
CA ASP A 5 -13.10 -15.03 66.76
C ASP A 5 -12.63 -13.60 66.45
N LYS A 6 -11.33 -13.40 66.72
CA LYS A 6 -10.61 -12.16 66.61
C LYS A 6 -10.39 -11.83 65.10
N LEU A 7 -10.90 -10.68 64.66
CA LEU A 7 -10.51 -9.99 63.45
C LEU A 7 -9.12 -9.38 63.62
N VAL A 8 -8.14 -9.87 62.85
CA VAL A 8 -6.85 -9.21 62.62
C VAL A 8 -7.02 -8.35 61.38
N SER A 9 -6.96 -7.06 61.57
CA SER A 9 -6.92 -6.06 60.49
C SER A 9 -5.50 -5.98 59.94
N GLU A 10 -5.30 -6.47 58.71
CA GLU A 10 -4.15 -6.07 57.85
C GLU A 10 -4.59 -4.94 56.94
N GLU A 11 -4.10 -3.75 57.25
CA GLU A 11 -4.15 -2.60 56.35
C GLU A 11 -3.22 -2.86 55.16
N ALA A 12 -3.76 -3.18 53.99
CA ALA A 12 -3.05 -3.17 52.75
C ALA A 12 -3.07 -1.74 52.18
N GLU A 13 -1.94 -1.05 52.27
CA GLU A 13 -1.68 0.21 51.57
C GLU A 13 -1.87 0.04 50.07
N ALA A 14 -2.94 0.61 49.55
CA ALA A 14 -3.17 0.76 48.10
C ALA A 14 -2.18 1.78 47.53
N ARG A 15 -1.11 1.29 46.92
CA ARG A 15 -0.27 2.11 46.01
C ARG A 15 -1.07 2.43 44.75
N SER A 16 -1.45 3.69 44.62
CA SER A 16 -1.99 4.25 43.37
C SER A 16 -0.95 4.11 42.25
N PRO A 17 -1.35 3.66 41.02
CA PRO A 17 -0.45 3.69 39.87
C PRO A 17 -0.21 5.13 39.44
N SER A 18 1.05 5.49 39.33
CA SER A 18 1.53 6.76 38.80
C SER A 18 0.91 7.03 37.42
N SER A 19 0.29 8.18 37.31
CA SER A 19 -0.18 8.76 36.04
C SER A 19 0.96 8.82 35.05
N SER A 20 0.98 7.90 34.07
CA SER A 20 1.79 8.06 32.87
C SER A 20 1.18 9.17 32.03
N ASN A 21 1.82 10.32 32.06
CA ASN A 21 1.54 11.45 31.18
C ASN A 21 1.77 11.01 29.73
N TRP A 22 0.69 10.77 29.01
CA TRP A 22 0.71 10.77 27.55
C TRP A 22 0.83 12.22 27.08
N VAL A 23 2.06 12.69 26.97
CA VAL A 23 2.35 13.95 26.30
C VAL A 23 2.16 13.71 24.81
N VAL A 24 1.03 14.17 24.30
CA VAL A 24 0.84 14.37 22.87
C VAL A 24 1.71 15.56 22.51
N ASN A 25 2.94 15.32 22.05
CA ASN A 25 3.78 16.35 21.45
C ASN A 25 3.17 16.74 20.10
N GLY A 26 2.24 17.67 20.15
CA GLY A 26 1.88 18.49 19.00
C GLY A 26 3.00 19.50 18.80
N ASN A 27 4.04 19.13 18.06
CA ASN A 27 5.05 20.09 17.62
C ASN A 27 4.62 20.61 16.25
N SER A 28 3.96 21.76 16.26
CA SER A 28 3.81 22.64 15.10
C SER A 28 5.16 23.30 14.83
N GLY A 29 6.02 22.61 14.13
CA GLY A 29 7.25 23.12 13.54
C GLY A 29 7.09 23.10 12.03
N LEU A 30 6.61 24.18 11.47
CA LEU A 30 6.73 24.52 10.05
C LEU A 30 8.21 24.88 9.80
N ASP A 31 9.02 23.89 9.51
CA ASP A 31 10.33 24.16 8.90
C ASP A 31 10.22 23.86 7.39
N HIS A 32 10.19 24.98 6.65
CA HIS A 32 10.41 25.00 5.22
C HIS A 32 11.84 24.52 4.91
N PHE A 33 12.00 23.27 4.53
CA PHE A 33 13.20 22.84 3.83
C PHE A 33 13.02 23.08 2.34
N THR A 34 13.35 24.30 1.90
CA THR A 34 13.66 24.58 0.51
C THR A 34 15.16 24.36 0.33
N SER A 35 15.57 23.21 -0.14
CA SER A 35 16.91 23.00 -0.66
C SER A 35 17.00 23.51 -2.11
N LYS A 36 17.27 24.79 -2.28
CA LYS A 36 17.80 25.31 -3.54
C LYS A 36 19.32 25.18 -3.51
N SER A 37 19.86 24.14 -4.11
CA SER A 37 21.24 24.13 -4.54
C SER A 37 21.33 24.67 -5.96
N THR A 38 21.59 25.97 -6.08
CA THR A 38 22.04 26.61 -7.32
C THR A 38 23.52 26.26 -7.51
N MET A 39 23.81 25.32 -8.42
CA MET A 39 25.16 25.17 -8.98
C MET A 39 25.28 26.10 -10.19
N GLU A 40 26.18 27.06 -10.06
CA GLU A 40 26.65 27.90 -11.19
C GLU A 40 27.42 27.03 -12.20
N MET A 41 26.93 26.97 -13.42
CA MET A 41 27.64 26.34 -14.52
C MET A 41 28.58 27.31 -15.16
N ASN A 42 29.89 27.09 -14.98
CA ASN A 42 30.93 27.67 -15.80
C ASN A 42 31.09 26.84 -17.09
N GLY A 43 30.86 27.47 -18.24
CA GLY A 43 30.99 26.86 -19.53
C GLY A 43 32.43 26.55 -19.92
N SER A 44 32.64 25.32 -20.37
CA SER A 44 33.77 24.97 -21.22
C SER A 44 33.28 23.96 -22.28
N SER A 45 33.32 24.38 -23.55
CA SER A 45 32.96 23.58 -24.71
C SER A 45 33.99 22.48 -24.96
N GLY A 46 33.59 21.24 -24.72
CA GLY A 46 34.29 20.05 -25.15
C GLY A 46 33.28 19.02 -25.66
N HIS A 47 33.30 18.73 -26.94
CA HIS A 47 32.55 17.60 -27.51
C HIS A 47 33.10 16.30 -26.94
N GLN A 48 32.46 15.81 -25.89
CA GLN A 48 32.62 14.43 -25.45
C GLN A 48 31.32 13.69 -25.80
N ALA A 49 31.48 12.62 -26.60
CA ALA A 49 30.41 11.66 -26.85
C ALA A 49 29.89 11.20 -25.48
N THR A 50 28.62 11.47 -25.18
CA THR A 50 27.93 10.97 -24.03
C THR A 50 27.88 9.45 -24.14
N ARG A 51 28.72 8.75 -23.40
CA ARG A 51 28.54 7.31 -23.16
C ARG A 51 27.19 7.17 -22.48
N ASP A 52 26.30 6.42 -23.10
CA ASP A 52 25.03 6.00 -22.59
C ASP A 52 25.27 5.31 -21.24
N SER A 53 24.93 5.98 -20.11
CA SER A 53 25.25 5.54 -18.76
C SER A 53 24.16 4.66 -18.15
N THR A 54 23.42 3.98 -19.02
CA THR A 54 22.34 3.07 -18.60
C THR A 54 22.89 1.97 -17.70
N PRO A 55 22.30 1.72 -16.52
CA PRO A 55 22.74 0.65 -15.62
C PRO A 55 22.78 -0.71 -16.33
N PRO A 56 23.70 -1.62 -15.95
CA PRO A 56 23.71 -2.95 -16.53
C PRO A 56 22.43 -3.72 -16.20
N MET A 57 21.97 -4.57 -17.15
CA MET A 57 20.86 -5.49 -16.92
C MET A 57 21.24 -6.57 -15.92
N PRO A 58 20.27 -7.15 -15.18
CA PRO A 58 18.82 -6.96 -15.24
C PRO A 58 18.33 -5.79 -14.38
N TRP A 59 17.21 -5.16 -14.82
CA TRP A 59 16.60 -4.07 -14.07
C TRP A 59 15.40 -4.54 -13.28
N PHE A 60 15.43 -4.34 -11.97
CA PHE A 60 14.31 -4.57 -11.08
C PHE A 60 14.22 -3.53 -9.99
N GLY A 61 12.98 -3.37 -9.50
CA GLY A 61 12.69 -2.65 -8.27
C GLY A 61 11.94 -3.54 -7.31
N MET A 62 12.19 -3.37 -6.04
CA MET A 62 11.52 -4.11 -4.96
C MET A 62 10.82 -3.15 -4.01
N ASP A 63 9.56 -3.47 -3.67
CA ASP A 63 8.87 -2.90 -2.52
C ASP A 63 8.73 -4.00 -1.46
N ILE A 64 9.49 -3.89 -0.37
CA ILE A 64 9.53 -4.87 0.70
C ILE A 64 8.64 -4.38 1.85
N GLY A 65 7.35 -4.69 1.75
CA GLY A 65 6.38 -4.38 2.79
C GLY A 65 6.49 -5.31 4.01
N GLY A 66 5.75 -5.00 5.07
CA GLY A 66 5.75 -5.80 6.30
C GLY A 66 5.20 -7.23 6.11
N THR A 67 4.26 -7.42 5.19
CA THR A 67 3.56 -8.69 4.95
C THR A 67 3.85 -9.27 3.57
N LEU A 68 3.92 -8.42 2.55
CA LEU A 68 4.08 -8.81 1.16
C LEU A 68 5.23 -8.03 0.54
N THR A 69 6.09 -8.74 -0.20
CA THR A 69 7.14 -8.19 -1.06
C THR A 69 6.67 -8.21 -2.50
N LYS A 70 6.88 -7.12 -3.22
CA LYS A 70 6.59 -6.96 -4.64
C LYS A 70 7.88 -6.71 -5.37
N LEU A 71 8.01 -7.34 -6.52
CA LEU A 71 9.14 -7.23 -7.43
C LEU A 71 8.61 -6.87 -8.81
N VAL A 72 9.18 -5.85 -9.41
CA VAL A 72 8.96 -5.51 -10.80
C VAL A 72 10.24 -5.79 -11.58
N TYR A 73 10.12 -6.48 -12.69
CA TYR A 73 11.22 -6.83 -13.58
C TYR A 73 10.96 -6.29 -14.98
N PHE A 74 11.93 -5.57 -15.55
CA PHE A 74 11.88 -5.09 -16.93
C PHE A 74 12.64 -6.05 -17.85
N GLU A 75 11.95 -6.56 -18.87
CA GLU A 75 12.52 -7.38 -19.93
C GLU A 75 12.60 -6.56 -21.22
N PRO A 76 13.80 -6.20 -21.72
CA PRO A 76 13.94 -5.49 -22.99
C PRO A 76 13.52 -6.38 -24.15
N THR A 77 12.85 -5.78 -25.13
CA THR A 77 12.43 -6.42 -26.39
C THR A 77 13.15 -5.84 -27.59
N ASP A 78 13.97 -4.81 -27.39
CA ASP A 78 14.71 -4.07 -28.42
C ASP A 78 16.19 -4.43 -28.45
N LEU A 79 16.57 -5.64 -28.00
CA LEU A 79 17.94 -6.14 -28.07
C LEU A 79 18.37 -6.32 -29.53
N SER A 80 19.60 -5.87 -29.86
CA SER A 80 20.23 -6.19 -31.12
C SER A 80 20.73 -7.66 -31.14
N GLU A 81 20.91 -8.26 -32.32
CA GLU A 81 21.43 -9.62 -32.46
C GLU A 81 22.77 -9.79 -31.72
N ALA A 82 23.64 -8.77 -31.79
CA ALA A 82 24.94 -8.79 -31.09
C ALA A 82 24.80 -8.74 -29.55
N GLU A 83 23.80 -8.03 -29.02
CA GLU A 83 23.49 -8.00 -27.59
C GLU A 83 22.90 -9.33 -27.14
N GLU A 84 21.99 -9.95 -27.91
CA GLU A 84 21.46 -11.28 -27.63
C GLU A 84 22.53 -12.36 -27.61
N GLU A 85 23.48 -12.32 -28.57
CA GLU A 85 24.61 -13.24 -28.62
C GLU A 85 25.58 -13.02 -27.46
N SER A 86 25.81 -11.79 -27.04
CA SER A 86 26.71 -11.44 -25.93
C SER A 86 26.04 -11.62 -24.56
N GLU A 87 24.73 -11.87 -24.48
CA GLU A 87 24.01 -12.02 -23.25
C GLU A 87 24.51 -13.22 -22.45
N VAL A 88 24.98 -12.94 -21.23
CA VAL A 88 25.51 -13.98 -20.34
C VAL A 88 24.43 -15.03 -20.04
N GLU A 89 24.79 -16.31 -20.06
CA GLU A 89 23.88 -17.43 -19.78
C GLU A 89 23.09 -17.24 -18.46
N THR A 90 23.68 -16.57 -17.49
CA THR A 90 23.04 -16.23 -16.22
C THR A 90 21.84 -15.30 -16.41
N ILE A 91 21.94 -14.28 -17.27
CA ILE A 91 20.81 -13.37 -17.57
C ILE A 91 19.67 -14.13 -18.24
N LYS A 92 19.99 -15.01 -19.22
CA LYS A 92 19.00 -15.87 -19.89
C LYS A 92 18.29 -16.78 -18.89
N ASN A 93 19.03 -17.36 -17.95
CA ASN A 93 18.47 -18.22 -16.91
C ASN A 93 17.59 -17.44 -15.92
N ILE A 94 18.00 -16.24 -15.52
CA ILE A 94 17.21 -15.37 -14.65
C ILE A 94 15.91 -14.96 -15.36
N ARG A 95 16.00 -14.52 -16.62
CA ARG A 95 14.83 -14.16 -17.44
C ARG A 95 13.85 -15.34 -17.54
N LYS A 96 14.34 -16.52 -17.90
CA LYS A 96 13.50 -17.73 -17.98
C LYS A 96 12.84 -18.05 -16.64
N TYR A 97 13.57 -17.88 -15.55
CA TYR A 97 13.06 -18.10 -14.20
C TYR A 97 11.99 -17.06 -13.85
N LEU A 98 12.25 -15.76 -14.03
CA LEU A 98 11.32 -14.68 -13.73
C LEU A 98 10.02 -14.75 -14.54
N LYS A 99 10.05 -15.35 -15.73
CA LYS A 99 8.86 -15.57 -16.59
C LYS A 99 8.07 -16.83 -16.24
N SER A 100 8.61 -17.73 -15.45
CA SER A 100 7.93 -18.99 -15.08
C SER A 100 6.92 -18.70 -13.95
N ASN A 101 5.68 -19.17 -14.12
CA ASN A 101 4.63 -19.04 -13.10
C ASN A 101 4.91 -19.85 -11.81
N SER A 102 5.82 -20.83 -11.89
CA SER A 102 6.27 -21.68 -10.78
C SER A 102 7.61 -21.24 -10.18
N ALA A 103 8.10 -20.07 -10.55
CA ALA A 103 9.46 -19.63 -10.30
C ALA A 103 9.76 -19.26 -8.84
N TYR A 104 8.75 -19.00 -8.03
CA TYR A 104 8.90 -18.34 -6.73
C TYR A 104 8.59 -19.25 -5.54
N GLY A 105 8.80 -20.58 -5.71
CA GLY A 105 8.43 -21.57 -4.70
C GLY A 105 6.91 -21.80 -4.66
N GLU A 106 6.42 -22.34 -3.53
CA GLU A 106 4.98 -22.62 -3.36
C GLU A 106 4.14 -21.34 -3.16
N THR A 107 4.75 -20.22 -2.78
CA THR A 107 4.08 -19.00 -2.33
C THR A 107 4.28 -17.80 -3.26
N GLY A 108 5.30 -17.83 -4.12
CA GLY A 108 5.56 -16.76 -5.08
C GLY A 108 4.59 -16.80 -6.25
N HIS A 109 4.12 -15.61 -6.66
CA HIS A 109 3.11 -15.47 -7.71
C HIS A 109 3.50 -14.39 -8.71
N ARG A 110 3.36 -14.71 -10.01
CA ARG A 110 3.47 -13.72 -11.09
C ARG A 110 2.06 -13.32 -11.52
N ASP A 111 1.76 -12.04 -11.42
CA ASP A 111 0.48 -11.46 -11.86
C ASP A 111 0.53 -11.17 -13.38
N ALA A 112 0.43 -12.25 -14.17
CA ALA A 112 0.60 -12.17 -15.63
C ALA A 112 -0.47 -11.30 -16.32
N HIS A 113 -1.63 -11.12 -15.71
CA HIS A 113 -2.71 -10.26 -16.22
C HIS A 113 -2.39 -8.76 -16.10
N LEU A 114 -1.42 -8.41 -15.24
CA LEU A 114 -0.94 -7.03 -15.07
C LEU A 114 0.27 -6.70 -15.98
N GLN A 115 0.81 -7.69 -16.70
CA GLN A 115 1.96 -7.48 -17.57
C GLN A 115 1.72 -6.31 -18.54
N MET A 116 2.69 -5.39 -18.61
CA MET A 116 2.65 -4.26 -19.55
C MET A 116 3.69 -4.46 -20.63
N GLU A 117 3.23 -4.52 -21.88
CA GLU A 117 4.08 -4.72 -23.06
C GLU A 117 4.35 -3.38 -23.77
N ASN A 118 5.48 -3.32 -24.49
CA ASN A 118 5.90 -2.15 -25.27
C ASN A 118 6.05 -0.86 -24.43
N VAL A 119 6.36 -0.98 -23.15
CA VAL A 119 6.65 0.16 -22.29
C VAL A 119 8.09 0.61 -22.42
N ARG A 120 8.34 1.90 -22.19
CA ARG A 120 9.68 2.48 -22.28
C ARG A 120 10.23 2.76 -20.89
N VAL A 121 11.38 2.16 -20.58
CA VAL A 121 12.16 2.43 -19.36
C VAL A 121 13.52 2.95 -19.77
N GLY A 122 13.85 4.18 -19.40
CA GLY A 122 15.06 4.86 -19.87
C GLY A 122 15.10 4.96 -21.40
N ASN A 123 16.15 4.40 -22.00
CA ASN A 123 16.35 4.35 -23.46
C ASN A 123 15.88 3.03 -24.11
N ARG A 124 15.32 2.08 -23.33
CA ARG A 124 14.92 0.74 -23.80
C ARG A 124 13.39 0.61 -23.88
N THR A 125 12.94 -0.18 -24.84
CA THR A 125 11.55 -0.65 -24.95
C THR A 125 11.48 -2.11 -24.51
N GLY A 126 10.44 -2.49 -23.78
CA GLY A 126 10.33 -3.84 -23.23
C GLY A 126 9.01 -4.14 -22.57
N THR A 127 9.03 -5.15 -21.75
CA THR A 127 7.87 -5.65 -21.00
C THR A 127 8.14 -5.57 -19.49
N LEU A 128 7.18 -5.02 -18.73
CA LEU A 128 7.18 -5.08 -17.29
C LEU A 128 6.44 -6.32 -16.80
N HIS A 129 7.09 -7.04 -15.90
CA HIS A 129 6.55 -8.21 -15.23
C HIS A 129 6.38 -7.92 -13.74
N PHE A 130 5.22 -8.31 -13.19
CA PHE A 130 4.81 -8.05 -11.82
C PHE A 130 4.77 -9.33 -11.01
N ILE A 131 5.48 -9.35 -9.89
CA ILE A 131 5.74 -10.55 -9.09
C ILE A 131 5.57 -10.19 -7.62
N ARG A 132 5.00 -11.11 -6.85
CA ARG A 132 4.83 -10.94 -5.39
C ARG A 132 5.06 -12.23 -4.64
N PHE A 133 5.49 -12.10 -3.39
CA PHE A 133 5.62 -13.22 -2.45
C PHE A 133 5.50 -12.71 -1.01
N PRO A 134 5.09 -13.58 -0.05
CA PRO A 134 5.04 -13.24 1.36
C PRO A 134 6.41 -12.77 1.85
N THR A 135 6.47 -11.68 2.61
CA THR A 135 7.75 -11.17 3.15
C THR A 135 8.41 -12.16 4.12
N SER A 136 7.62 -13.07 4.73
CA SER A 136 8.14 -14.20 5.53
C SER A 136 9.05 -15.13 4.74
N ASP A 137 8.88 -15.19 3.41
CA ASP A 137 9.60 -16.09 2.50
C ASP A 137 10.86 -15.44 1.91
N MET A 138 11.25 -14.26 2.44
CA MET A 138 12.49 -13.60 2.03
C MET A 138 13.74 -14.51 2.12
N PRO A 139 13.90 -15.38 3.13
CA PRO A 139 15.04 -16.30 3.16
C PRO A 139 15.09 -17.23 1.94
N GLN A 140 13.95 -17.77 1.48
CA GLN A 140 13.86 -18.60 0.28
C GLN A 140 14.19 -17.81 -0.99
N PHE A 141 13.75 -16.55 -1.06
CA PHE A 141 14.10 -15.65 -2.16
C PHE A 141 15.61 -15.39 -2.22
N LEU A 142 16.28 -15.18 -1.08
CA LEU A 142 17.72 -14.99 -1.01
C LEU A 142 18.49 -16.25 -1.45
N GLU A 143 18.10 -17.44 -0.96
CA GLU A 143 18.69 -18.71 -1.39
C GLU A 143 18.56 -18.92 -2.90
N LEU A 144 17.38 -18.63 -3.43
CA LEU A 144 17.10 -18.67 -4.85
C LEU A 144 17.98 -17.70 -5.64
N SER A 145 18.08 -16.46 -5.19
CA SER A 145 18.92 -15.42 -5.80
C SER A 145 20.37 -15.84 -5.87
N LYS A 146 20.87 -16.50 -4.83
CA LYS A 146 22.19 -17.11 -4.77
C LYS A 146 22.35 -18.24 -5.78
N SER A 147 21.39 -19.17 -5.83
CA SER A 147 21.41 -20.34 -6.73
C SER A 147 21.32 -19.96 -8.21
N LYS A 148 20.67 -18.84 -8.54
CA LYS A 148 20.52 -18.30 -9.91
C LYS A 148 21.63 -17.33 -10.30
N GLY A 149 22.53 -16.99 -9.38
CA GLY A 149 23.67 -16.13 -9.65
C GLY A 149 23.27 -14.66 -9.87
N ILE A 150 22.19 -14.17 -9.28
CA ILE A 150 21.78 -12.75 -9.41
C ILE A 150 22.90 -11.83 -8.92
N ALA A 151 23.57 -12.19 -7.84
CA ALA A 151 24.69 -11.45 -7.27
C ALA A 151 25.92 -11.36 -8.19
N THR A 152 26.03 -12.19 -9.22
CA THR A 152 27.16 -12.12 -10.19
C THR A 152 26.92 -11.06 -11.26
N LEU A 153 25.69 -10.59 -11.41
CA LEU A 153 25.29 -9.63 -12.45
C LEU A 153 25.10 -8.23 -11.91
N ALA A 154 24.64 -8.11 -10.67
CA ALA A 154 24.40 -6.83 -10.03
C ALA A 154 25.01 -6.83 -8.63
N SER A 155 25.68 -5.76 -8.27
CA SER A 155 26.16 -5.52 -6.89
C SER A 155 25.12 -4.81 -6.02
N THR A 156 24.11 -4.23 -6.66
CA THR A 156 23.10 -3.37 -6.02
C THR A 156 21.71 -3.73 -6.53
N ILE A 157 20.76 -3.79 -5.63
CA ILE A 157 19.32 -3.89 -5.91
C ILE A 157 18.64 -2.66 -5.32
N CYS A 158 17.75 -2.04 -6.09
CA CYS A 158 16.93 -0.94 -5.61
C CYS A 158 15.73 -1.47 -4.85
N ALA A 159 15.55 -0.97 -3.64
CA ALA A 159 14.48 -1.40 -2.76
C ALA A 159 13.84 -0.21 -2.01
N THR A 160 12.54 -0.33 -1.74
CA THR A 160 11.77 0.59 -0.91
C THR A 160 10.94 -0.18 0.12
N GLY A 161 10.23 0.55 0.97
CA GLY A 161 9.43 -0.02 2.04
C GLY A 161 10.24 -0.37 3.30
N GLY A 162 9.55 -0.57 4.41
CA GLY A 162 10.19 -0.83 5.73
C GLY A 162 11.06 -2.09 5.77
N GLY A 163 10.75 -3.08 4.94
CA GLY A 163 11.54 -4.32 4.82
C GLY A 163 12.91 -4.11 4.20
N ALA A 164 13.11 -3.07 3.38
CA ALA A 164 14.41 -2.74 2.81
C ALA A 164 15.45 -2.44 3.90
N TYR A 165 15.03 -1.87 5.01
CA TYR A 165 15.88 -1.66 6.19
C TYR A 165 16.06 -2.94 7.01
N LYS A 166 14.99 -3.72 7.16
CA LYS A 166 15.01 -4.95 7.97
C LYS A 166 15.91 -6.02 7.39
N PHE A 167 15.90 -6.21 6.06
CA PHE A 167 16.62 -7.29 5.38
C PHE A 167 17.95 -6.87 4.77
N GLU A 168 18.42 -5.64 4.97
CA GLU A 168 19.67 -5.14 4.41
C GLU A 168 20.89 -6.04 4.72
N GLU A 169 21.03 -6.41 6.01
CA GLU A 169 22.12 -7.29 6.46
C GLU A 169 22.01 -8.70 5.86
N ASP A 170 20.79 -9.21 5.67
CA ASP A 170 20.57 -10.53 5.08
C ASP A 170 20.94 -10.53 3.60
N PHE A 171 20.60 -9.51 2.82
CA PHE A 171 21.01 -9.36 1.44
C PHE A 171 22.55 -9.29 1.32
N GLN A 172 23.20 -8.52 2.18
CA GLN A 172 24.65 -8.41 2.17
C GLN A 172 25.33 -9.73 2.57
N ARG A 173 24.85 -10.40 3.61
CA ARG A 173 25.45 -11.62 4.15
C ARG A 173 25.25 -12.84 3.24
N GLU A 174 24.01 -13.05 2.75
CA GLU A 174 23.64 -14.29 2.05
C GLU A 174 23.98 -14.24 0.56
N VAL A 175 23.86 -13.07 -0.07
CA VAL A 175 23.98 -12.93 -1.52
C VAL A 175 25.01 -11.88 -1.97
N ASN A 176 25.67 -11.19 -1.02
CA ASN A 176 26.65 -10.13 -1.29
C ASN A 176 26.07 -9.00 -2.18
N LEU A 177 24.81 -8.65 -1.94
CA LEU A 177 24.11 -7.57 -2.63
C LEU A 177 23.85 -6.41 -1.67
N THR A 178 24.09 -5.19 -2.16
CA THR A 178 23.76 -3.96 -1.44
C THR A 178 22.34 -3.51 -1.80
N LEU A 179 21.50 -3.26 -0.80
CA LEU A 179 20.19 -2.63 -1.03
C LEU A 179 20.35 -1.12 -1.12
N HIS A 180 20.10 -0.58 -2.30
CA HIS A 180 19.97 0.87 -2.48
C HIS A 180 18.52 1.27 -2.13
N LYS A 181 18.39 1.95 -0.99
CA LYS A 181 17.08 2.26 -0.42
C LYS A 181 16.57 3.62 -0.89
N PHE A 182 15.33 3.64 -1.38
CA PHE A 182 14.62 4.85 -1.77
C PHE A 182 13.44 5.11 -0.85
N ASP A 183 13.03 6.36 -0.75
CA ASP A 183 11.83 6.72 0.01
C ASP A 183 10.58 6.05 -0.56
N GLU A 184 9.74 5.49 0.32
CA GLU A 184 8.56 4.72 -0.06
C GLU A 184 7.51 5.60 -0.77
N LEU A 185 7.35 6.83 -0.32
CA LEU A 185 6.33 7.73 -0.85
C LEU A 185 6.76 8.33 -2.19
N ASP A 186 8.06 8.64 -2.33
CA ASP A 186 8.64 9.09 -3.60
C ASP A 186 8.47 8.01 -4.68
N CYS A 187 8.83 6.77 -4.37
CA CYS A 187 8.66 5.64 -5.27
C CYS A 187 7.18 5.40 -5.61
N LEU A 188 6.28 5.53 -4.63
CA LEU A 188 4.84 5.37 -4.83
C LEU A 188 4.30 6.35 -5.88
N ILE A 189 4.58 7.66 -5.72
CA ILE A 189 4.09 8.69 -6.63
C ILE A 189 4.64 8.48 -8.03
N ARG A 190 5.96 8.29 -8.17
CA ARG A 190 6.59 8.03 -9.48
C ARG A 190 6.06 6.80 -10.18
N GLY A 191 5.80 5.73 -9.41
CA GLY A 191 5.23 4.51 -9.95
C GLY A 191 3.81 4.69 -10.45
N ILE A 192 2.97 5.45 -9.74
CA ILE A 192 1.60 5.79 -10.17
C ILE A 192 1.65 6.58 -11.47
N GLU A 193 2.42 7.66 -11.53
CA GLU A 193 2.55 8.51 -12.71
C GLU A 193 3.03 7.72 -13.92
N TYR A 194 4.08 6.92 -13.75
CA TYR A 194 4.63 6.12 -14.85
C TYR A 194 3.65 5.08 -15.40
N ILE A 195 2.97 4.33 -14.50
CA ILE A 195 2.03 3.30 -14.94
C ILE A 195 0.82 3.94 -15.61
N GLU A 196 0.33 5.03 -15.06
CA GLU A 196 -0.80 5.77 -15.65
C GLU A 196 -0.46 6.27 -17.04
N ASP A 197 0.68 6.92 -17.23
CA ASP A 197 1.15 7.40 -18.53
C ASP A 197 1.27 6.29 -19.59
N ASN A 198 1.59 5.06 -19.17
CA ASN A 198 1.76 3.89 -20.07
C ASN A 198 0.52 3.00 -20.18
N ASN A 199 -0.55 3.24 -19.40
CA ASN A 199 -1.78 2.46 -19.38
C ASN A 199 -3.05 3.34 -19.25
N MET A 200 -3.00 4.54 -19.77
CA MET A 200 -3.95 5.65 -19.61
C MET A 200 -5.42 5.26 -19.80
N ASP A 201 -5.71 4.35 -20.74
CA ASP A 201 -7.07 3.93 -21.04
C ASP A 201 -7.66 2.89 -20.07
N ARG A 202 -6.86 2.33 -19.16
CA ARG A 202 -7.27 1.17 -18.36
C ARG A 202 -6.85 1.23 -16.90
N GLU A 203 -5.91 2.10 -16.54
CA GLU A 203 -5.31 2.09 -15.22
C GLU A 203 -6.27 2.56 -14.14
N CYS A 204 -6.86 3.73 -14.33
CA CYS A 204 -7.74 4.35 -13.36
C CYS A 204 -9.20 3.98 -13.58
N TYR A 205 -9.90 3.62 -12.49
CA TYR A 205 -11.32 3.28 -12.54
C TYR A 205 -12.05 3.65 -11.24
N TYR A 206 -13.39 3.68 -11.30
CA TYR A 206 -14.28 3.83 -10.15
C TYR A 206 -15.47 2.89 -10.26
N PHE A 207 -16.21 2.72 -9.17
CA PHE A 207 -17.46 1.93 -9.18
C PHE A 207 -18.67 2.83 -9.27
N LEU A 208 -19.52 2.58 -10.28
CA LEU A 208 -20.85 3.14 -10.39
C LEU A 208 -21.83 2.24 -9.60
N ASN A 209 -22.78 2.85 -8.87
CA ASN A 209 -23.76 2.13 -8.04
C ASN A 209 -23.15 1.10 -7.06
N PRO A 210 -22.14 1.45 -6.24
CA PRO A 210 -21.35 0.48 -5.46
C PRO A 210 -22.15 -0.30 -4.41
N ARG A 211 -23.36 0.18 -4.02
CA ARG A 211 -24.25 -0.51 -3.06
C ARG A 211 -25.22 -1.50 -3.71
N ASN A 212 -25.40 -1.44 -4.99
CA ASN A 212 -26.32 -2.32 -5.71
C ASN A 212 -25.51 -3.37 -6.49
N GLU A 213 -25.50 -4.62 -6.02
CA GLU A 213 -24.68 -5.67 -6.63
C GLU A 213 -25.03 -5.93 -8.10
N GLU A 214 -26.31 -5.80 -8.48
CA GLU A 214 -26.79 -6.04 -9.86
C GLU A 214 -26.44 -4.88 -10.81
N LEU A 215 -26.32 -3.66 -10.29
CA LEU A 215 -26.05 -2.45 -11.08
C LEU A 215 -24.65 -1.89 -10.85
N CYS A 216 -23.84 -2.57 -10.06
CA CYS A 216 -22.46 -2.14 -9.77
C CYS A 216 -21.58 -2.39 -10.99
N GLU A 217 -21.12 -1.32 -11.61
CA GLU A 217 -20.25 -1.36 -12.78
C GLU A 217 -18.89 -0.73 -12.47
N LYS A 218 -17.84 -1.33 -13.02
CA LYS A 218 -16.48 -0.77 -13.04
C LYS A 218 -16.34 0.11 -14.27
N ILE A 219 -16.14 1.40 -14.05
CA ILE A 219 -16.05 2.41 -15.09
C ILE A 219 -14.65 2.98 -15.14
N THR A 220 -14.04 3.04 -16.32
CA THR A 220 -12.75 3.70 -16.53
C THR A 220 -12.85 5.18 -16.15
N TYR A 221 -11.84 5.69 -15.46
CA TYR A 221 -11.73 7.08 -15.10
C TYR A 221 -10.67 7.76 -15.97
N ASP A 222 -11.04 8.85 -16.64
CA ASP A 222 -10.09 9.68 -17.40
C ASP A 222 -9.18 10.46 -16.43
N PHE A 223 -7.93 10.09 -16.38
CA PHE A 223 -6.90 10.70 -15.54
C PHE A 223 -5.88 11.53 -16.32
N SER A 224 -6.15 11.85 -17.59
CA SER A 224 -5.27 12.61 -18.49
C SER A 224 -4.82 13.99 -17.94
N ASN A 225 -5.59 14.56 -17.02
CA ASN A 225 -5.24 15.76 -16.27
C ASN A 225 -5.14 15.42 -14.78
N PRO A 226 -4.05 14.79 -14.32
CA PRO A 226 -4.00 14.20 -12.98
C PRO A 226 -4.08 15.23 -11.86
N TYR A 227 -3.37 16.33 -11.97
CA TYR A 227 -3.16 17.27 -10.86
C TYR A 227 -4.29 18.28 -10.64
N PRO A 228 -4.56 18.66 -9.37
CA PRO A 228 -4.09 17.97 -8.18
C PRO A 228 -4.91 16.71 -7.88
N PHE A 229 -4.30 15.75 -7.16
CA PHE A 229 -4.98 14.56 -6.65
C PHE A 229 -4.49 14.17 -5.25
N LEU A 230 -5.30 13.43 -4.51
CA LEU A 230 -4.91 12.78 -3.27
C LEU A 230 -4.55 11.33 -3.51
N VAL A 231 -3.51 10.85 -2.85
CA VAL A 231 -3.20 9.42 -2.72
C VAL A 231 -3.47 8.99 -1.28
N VAL A 232 -4.37 8.03 -1.11
CA VAL A 232 -4.67 7.38 0.16
C VAL A 232 -4.03 6.00 0.13
N ASN A 233 -2.80 5.89 0.60
CA ASN A 233 -2.05 4.63 0.64
C ASN A 233 -2.42 3.81 1.88
N ILE A 234 -3.12 2.68 1.67
CA ILE A 234 -3.61 1.79 2.72
C ILE A 234 -2.74 0.54 2.79
N GLY A 235 -1.66 0.64 3.56
CA GLY A 235 -0.80 -0.47 3.94
C GLY A 235 -1.18 -1.05 5.31
N SER A 236 -0.18 -1.33 6.16
CA SER A 236 -0.40 -1.68 7.58
C SER A 236 -1.07 -0.55 8.35
N GLY A 237 -0.62 0.69 8.13
CA GLY A 237 -1.30 1.93 8.48
C GLY A 237 -1.77 2.64 7.20
N VAL A 238 -2.10 3.93 7.31
CA VAL A 238 -2.55 4.76 6.19
C VAL A 238 -1.74 6.05 6.13
N SER A 239 -1.25 6.39 4.94
CA SER A 239 -0.68 7.69 4.64
C SER A 239 -1.51 8.39 3.57
N ILE A 240 -1.75 9.69 3.72
CA ILE A 240 -2.47 10.50 2.76
C ILE A 240 -1.54 11.60 2.25
N LEU A 241 -1.35 11.64 0.92
CA LEU A 241 -0.51 12.62 0.24
C LEU A 241 -1.38 13.49 -0.66
N ALA A 242 -1.08 14.78 -0.68
CA ALA A 242 -1.60 15.71 -1.69
C ALA A 242 -0.51 15.91 -2.74
N VAL A 243 -0.85 15.67 -4.01
CA VAL A 243 0.05 15.73 -5.16
C VAL A 243 -0.41 16.86 -6.07
N TYR A 244 0.46 17.83 -6.29
CA TYR A 244 0.19 19.04 -7.08
C TYR A 244 0.95 19.06 -8.40
N GLY A 245 1.99 18.20 -8.53
CA GLY A 245 2.85 18.06 -9.69
C GLY A 245 3.82 16.89 -9.51
N PRO A 246 4.62 16.53 -10.54
CA PRO A 246 5.51 15.37 -10.51
C PRO A 246 6.50 15.34 -9.34
N ASP A 247 7.02 16.51 -8.95
CA ASP A 247 7.95 16.67 -7.83
C ASP A 247 7.37 17.59 -6.72
N ASP A 248 6.06 17.86 -6.78
CA ASP A 248 5.36 18.74 -5.82
C ASP A 248 4.25 17.96 -5.11
N TYR A 249 4.62 17.27 -4.04
CA TYR A 249 3.70 16.53 -3.19
C TYR A 249 4.14 16.58 -1.73
N ARG A 250 3.18 16.38 -0.84
CA ARG A 250 3.44 16.34 0.60
C ARG A 250 2.50 15.38 1.32
N ARG A 251 3.00 14.77 2.38
CA ARG A 251 2.15 14.01 3.29
C ARG A 251 1.31 14.96 4.13
N VAL A 252 -0.01 14.89 3.99
CA VAL A 252 -0.95 15.82 4.65
C VAL A 252 -1.67 15.21 5.84
N SER A 253 -1.81 13.88 5.90
CA SER A 253 -2.49 13.18 7.00
C SER A 253 -2.12 11.70 7.03
N GLY A 254 -2.75 10.97 7.95
CA GLY A 254 -2.65 9.52 8.05
C GLY A 254 -3.34 9.00 9.31
N THR A 255 -3.45 7.68 9.41
CA THR A 255 -3.96 6.99 10.59
C THR A 255 -3.24 5.66 10.78
N SER A 256 -3.12 5.22 12.02
CA SER A 256 -2.64 3.87 12.35
C SER A 256 -3.70 2.78 12.11
N LEU A 257 -4.94 3.16 11.84
CA LEU A 257 -6.04 2.22 11.56
C LEU A 257 -6.06 1.86 10.08
N GLY A 258 -5.27 0.86 9.71
CA GLY A 258 -5.12 0.37 8.34
C GLY A 258 -5.29 -1.15 8.25
N GLY A 259 -4.71 -1.73 7.19
CA GLY A 259 -4.76 -3.16 6.92
C GLY A 259 -4.15 -4.03 8.03
N GLY A 260 -3.09 -3.55 8.67
CA GLY A 260 -2.49 -4.24 9.82
C GLY A 260 -3.43 -4.27 11.03
N THR A 261 -4.19 -3.20 11.27
CA THR A 261 -5.20 -3.17 12.32
C THR A 261 -6.36 -4.12 12.02
N PHE A 262 -6.84 -4.12 10.77
CA PHE A 262 -7.87 -5.06 10.34
C PHE A 262 -7.45 -6.50 10.58
N LEU A 263 -6.27 -6.90 10.09
CA LEU A 263 -5.76 -8.26 10.29
C LEU A 263 -5.58 -8.60 11.77
N GLY A 264 -4.93 -7.71 12.54
CA GLY A 264 -4.68 -7.94 13.97
C GLY A 264 -5.96 -8.13 14.78
N LEU A 265 -6.97 -7.29 14.54
CA LEU A 265 -8.27 -7.43 15.20
C LEU A 265 -9.04 -8.66 14.72
N SER A 266 -8.97 -9.00 13.44
CA SER A 266 -9.58 -10.22 12.90
C SER A 266 -8.93 -11.49 13.48
N CYS A 267 -7.62 -11.50 13.68
CA CYS A 267 -6.94 -12.59 14.38
C CYS A 267 -7.42 -12.72 15.83
N LEU A 268 -7.54 -11.59 16.54
CA LEU A 268 -7.95 -11.58 17.97
C LEU A 268 -9.43 -11.93 18.16
N LEU A 269 -10.31 -11.37 17.35
CA LEU A 269 -11.76 -11.44 17.53
C LEU A 269 -12.39 -12.62 16.78
N ALA A 270 -11.92 -12.89 15.56
CA ALA A 270 -12.49 -13.93 14.70
C ALA A 270 -11.56 -15.15 14.53
N GLY A 271 -10.34 -15.14 15.08
CA GLY A 271 -9.40 -16.27 15.01
C GLY A 271 -8.86 -16.52 13.61
N CYS A 272 -8.82 -15.52 12.74
CA CYS A 272 -8.21 -15.60 11.41
C CYS A 272 -6.69 -15.77 11.52
N ARG A 273 -6.08 -16.30 10.46
CA ARG A 273 -4.61 -16.50 10.38
C ARG A 273 -3.99 -15.65 9.28
N THR A 274 -4.76 -15.37 8.21
CA THR A 274 -4.30 -14.62 7.05
C THR A 274 -5.27 -13.48 6.72
N PHE A 275 -4.80 -12.54 5.92
CA PHE A 275 -5.61 -11.43 5.43
C PHE A 275 -6.76 -11.92 4.53
N GLU A 276 -6.47 -12.88 3.65
CA GLU A 276 -7.45 -13.48 2.75
C GLU A 276 -8.57 -14.19 3.53
N GLU A 277 -8.22 -14.98 4.56
CA GLU A 277 -9.21 -15.63 5.44
C GLU A 277 -10.09 -14.58 6.14
N ALA A 278 -9.51 -13.47 6.59
CA ALA A 278 -10.26 -12.41 7.25
C ALA A 278 -11.26 -11.73 6.28
N ILE A 279 -10.87 -11.48 5.03
CA ILE A 279 -11.76 -10.94 3.98
C ILE A 279 -12.87 -11.94 3.63
N GLU A 280 -12.55 -13.22 3.50
CA GLU A 280 -13.56 -14.26 3.22
C GLU A 280 -14.60 -14.40 4.34
N LEU A 281 -14.19 -14.29 5.60
CA LEU A 281 -15.10 -14.25 6.73
C LEU A 281 -15.96 -12.98 6.71
N ALA A 282 -15.33 -11.81 6.50
CA ALA A 282 -16.05 -10.53 6.43
C ALA A 282 -17.12 -10.52 5.33
N ALA A 283 -16.85 -11.18 4.19
CA ALA A 283 -17.82 -11.29 3.09
C ALA A 283 -19.08 -12.09 3.44
N LYS A 284 -19.01 -12.96 4.45
CA LYS A 284 -20.13 -13.82 4.89
C LYS A 284 -20.85 -13.25 6.10
N GLY A 285 -20.29 -12.22 6.73
CA GLY A 285 -20.81 -11.64 7.97
C GLY A 285 -21.83 -10.52 7.74
N ASN A 286 -22.55 -10.20 8.81
CA ASN A 286 -23.44 -9.05 8.88
C ASN A 286 -23.04 -8.17 10.06
N ASN A 287 -22.55 -6.96 9.77
CA ASN A 287 -22.12 -6.01 10.79
C ASN A 287 -23.26 -5.49 11.67
N GLU A 288 -24.53 -5.55 11.24
CA GLU A 288 -25.68 -5.12 12.04
C GLU A 288 -25.82 -5.92 13.36
N ASN A 289 -25.30 -7.14 13.40
CA ASN A 289 -25.27 -7.94 14.63
C ASN A 289 -24.25 -7.41 15.66
N VAL A 290 -23.31 -6.58 15.23
CA VAL A 290 -22.16 -6.08 16.00
C VAL A 290 -22.25 -4.57 16.23
N ASP A 291 -22.55 -3.83 15.16
CA ASP A 291 -22.61 -2.37 15.14
C ASP A 291 -24.00 -1.89 15.57
N LYS A 292 -24.06 -0.69 16.17
CA LYS A 292 -25.34 0.05 16.29
C LYS A 292 -25.50 0.96 15.10
N LEU A 293 -26.66 0.85 14.45
CA LEU A 293 -27.06 1.71 13.34
C LEU A 293 -27.84 2.92 13.86
N VAL A 294 -28.02 3.92 13.00
CA VAL A 294 -28.82 5.11 13.29
C VAL A 294 -30.24 4.71 13.70
N ARG A 295 -30.88 3.75 13.01
CA ARG A 295 -32.21 3.24 13.36
C ARG A 295 -32.30 2.59 14.74
N ASP A 296 -31.21 2.00 15.24
CA ASP A 296 -31.21 1.40 16.59
C ASP A 296 -31.24 2.44 17.71
N ILE A 297 -30.87 3.68 17.38
CA ILE A 297 -30.84 4.80 18.33
C ILE A 297 -32.11 5.67 18.19
N TYR A 298 -32.52 5.96 16.95
CA TYR A 298 -33.57 6.92 16.66
C TYR A 298 -34.89 6.28 16.20
N GLY A 299 -34.91 4.95 16.00
CA GLY A 299 -36.10 4.21 15.54
C GLY A 299 -36.35 4.27 14.02
N GLY A 300 -35.47 4.90 13.27
CA GLY A 300 -35.52 5.10 11.82
C GLY A 300 -34.46 6.05 11.34
N ASP A 301 -34.70 6.74 10.23
CA ASP A 301 -33.82 7.77 9.71
C ASP A 301 -33.77 8.98 10.66
N TYR A 302 -32.61 9.61 10.78
CA TYR A 302 -32.47 10.85 11.53
C TYR A 302 -32.57 12.05 10.57
N GLU A 303 -33.79 12.34 10.16
CA GLU A 303 -34.12 13.30 9.10
C GLU A 303 -33.50 14.68 9.29
N ARG A 304 -33.43 15.18 10.56
CA ARG A 304 -32.85 16.50 10.87
C ARG A 304 -31.43 16.70 10.31
N PHE A 305 -30.66 15.64 10.23
CA PHE A 305 -29.27 15.67 9.74
C PHE A 305 -29.07 14.86 8.46
N GLY A 306 -30.13 14.36 7.84
CA GLY A 306 -30.08 13.57 6.61
C GLY A 306 -29.36 12.24 6.78
N LEU A 307 -29.38 11.65 7.99
CA LEU A 307 -28.74 10.36 8.26
C LEU A 307 -29.75 9.23 8.06
N ASN A 308 -29.46 8.37 7.08
CA ASN A 308 -30.23 7.16 6.83
C ASN A 308 -30.08 6.17 8.01
N GLY A 309 -31.17 5.47 8.33
CA GLY A 309 -31.22 4.48 9.42
C GLY A 309 -30.20 3.37 9.33
N ASP A 310 -29.72 3.04 8.13
CA ASP A 310 -28.74 1.98 7.88
C ASP A 310 -27.28 2.40 8.10
N ILE A 311 -27.03 3.67 8.39
CA ILE A 311 -25.68 4.17 8.66
C ILE A 311 -25.20 3.67 10.03
N VAL A 312 -23.96 3.22 10.10
CA VAL A 312 -23.31 2.84 11.37
C VAL A 312 -23.16 4.09 12.24
N ALA A 313 -23.88 4.11 13.36
CA ALA A 313 -23.79 5.18 14.36
C ALA A 313 -22.70 4.89 15.41
N SER A 314 -22.47 3.60 15.73
CA SER A 314 -21.44 3.19 16.68
C SER A 314 -20.90 1.83 16.31
N SER A 315 -19.66 1.80 15.79
CA SER A 315 -18.94 0.55 15.51
C SER A 315 -18.80 -0.27 16.80
N PHE A 316 -19.08 -1.56 16.70
CA PHE A 316 -19.13 -2.49 17.84
C PHE A 316 -20.13 -2.09 18.95
N GLY A 317 -21.05 -1.19 18.67
CA GLY A 317 -21.95 -0.61 19.68
C GLY A 317 -22.90 -1.60 20.36
N HIS A 318 -23.16 -2.75 19.74
CA HIS A 318 -23.93 -3.85 20.35
C HIS A 318 -23.11 -4.74 21.27
N MET A 319 -21.80 -4.69 21.18
CA MET A 319 -20.90 -5.57 21.94
C MET A 319 -20.74 -5.20 23.42
N ASN A 320 -21.37 -4.14 23.88
CA ASN A 320 -21.54 -3.85 25.31
C ASN A 320 -22.58 -4.78 26.00
N SER A 321 -23.48 -5.43 25.24
CA SER A 321 -24.46 -6.40 25.75
C SER A 321 -23.88 -7.82 25.82
N ALA A 322 -23.90 -8.44 27.01
CA ALA A 322 -23.47 -9.82 27.18
C ALA A 322 -24.32 -10.82 26.35
N GLU A 323 -25.63 -10.56 26.25
CA GLU A 323 -26.55 -11.38 25.47
C GLU A 323 -26.22 -11.33 23.97
N LYS A 324 -25.93 -10.14 23.41
CA LYS A 324 -25.56 -9.99 22.00
C LYS A 324 -24.20 -10.60 21.72
N ARG A 325 -23.20 -10.39 22.60
CA ARG A 325 -21.88 -11.04 22.46
C ARG A 325 -21.95 -12.58 22.40
N ALA A 326 -22.89 -13.18 23.12
CA ALA A 326 -23.04 -14.64 23.11
C ALA A 326 -23.60 -15.20 21.79
N LYS A 327 -24.21 -14.35 20.96
CA LYS A 327 -24.87 -14.77 19.71
C LYS A 327 -24.09 -14.39 18.45
N VAL A 328 -23.09 -13.49 18.58
CA VAL A 328 -22.35 -12.98 17.42
C VAL A 328 -21.44 -14.05 16.83
N SER A 329 -21.39 -14.12 15.51
CA SER A 329 -20.52 -15.04 14.77
C SER A 329 -19.13 -14.46 14.52
N ARG A 330 -18.18 -15.30 14.14
CA ARG A 330 -16.83 -14.88 13.72
C ARG A 330 -16.90 -14.03 12.45
N GLU A 331 -17.78 -14.38 11.55
CA GLU A 331 -18.07 -13.69 10.29
C GLU A 331 -18.56 -12.28 10.55
N ASP A 332 -19.50 -12.10 11.49
CA ASP A 332 -20.05 -10.79 11.86
C ASP A 332 -18.95 -9.90 12.46
N LEU A 333 -18.10 -10.44 13.32
CA LEU A 333 -16.98 -9.71 13.92
C LEU A 333 -15.96 -9.27 12.86
N ALA A 334 -15.62 -10.14 11.91
CA ALA A 334 -14.72 -9.81 10.80
C ALA A 334 -15.33 -8.73 9.91
N CYS A 335 -16.63 -8.82 9.57
CA CYS A 335 -17.37 -7.85 8.79
C CYS A 335 -17.39 -6.47 9.48
N ALA A 336 -17.78 -6.41 10.75
CA ALA A 336 -17.81 -5.16 11.52
C ALA A 336 -16.42 -4.53 11.64
N THR A 337 -15.37 -5.34 11.80
CA THR A 337 -13.98 -4.86 11.85
C THR A 337 -13.58 -4.22 10.51
N LEU A 338 -13.89 -4.89 9.39
CA LEU A 338 -13.61 -4.38 8.05
C LEU A 338 -14.32 -3.04 7.79
N ILE A 339 -15.61 -2.97 8.10
CA ILE A 339 -16.44 -1.77 7.92
C ILE A 339 -15.93 -0.62 8.81
N THR A 340 -15.58 -0.91 10.07
CA THR A 340 -15.04 0.10 10.99
C THR A 340 -13.77 0.74 10.44
N ILE A 341 -12.81 -0.06 10.00
CA ILE A 341 -11.53 0.43 9.44
C ILE A 341 -11.78 1.20 8.14
N THR A 342 -12.58 0.64 7.23
CA THR A 342 -12.86 1.24 5.92
C THR A 342 -13.58 2.59 6.06
N ASN A 343 -14.61 2.67 6.90
CA ASN A 343 -15.36 3.92 7.12
C ASN A 343 -14.48 5.00 7.77
N ASN A 344 -13.57 4.62 8.68
CA ASN A 344 -12.63 5.55 9.28
C ASN A 344 -11.69 6.14 8.22
N ILE A 345 -11.12 5.29 7.36
CA ILE A 345 -10.26 5.72 6.24
C ILE A 345 -11.03 6.65 5.30
N GLY A 346 -12.24 6.28 4.88
CA GLY A 346 -13.08 7.10 4.00
C GLY A 346 -13.41 8.46 4.60
N SER A 347 -13.74 8.52 5.90
CA SER A 347 -14.02 9.77 6.61
C SER A 347 -12.82 10.71 6.64
N ILE A 348 -11.63 10.18 6.95
CA ILE A 348 -10.39 10.97 6.98
C ILE A 348 -10.06 11.45 5.56
N ALA A 349 -10.09 10.55 4.56
CA ALA A 349 -9.79 10.89 3.17
C ALA A 349 -10.69 12.01 2.66
N ARG A 350 -12.01 11.93 2.91
CA ARG A 350 -12.98 12.98 2.54
C ARG A 350 -12.67 14.33 3.20
N MET A 351 -12.36 14.32 4.50
CA MET A 351 -12.02 15.55 5.22
C MET A 351 -10.75 16.19 4.70
N VAL A 352 -9.74 15.38 4.39
CA VAL A 352 -8.48 15.86 3.79
C VAL A 352 -8.74 16.42 2.39
N ALA A 353 -9.53 15.74 1.57
CA ALA A 353 -9.91 16.20 0.23
C ALA A 353 -10.58 17.57 0.29
N ALA A 354 -11.51 17.78 1.22
CA ALA A 354 -12.19 19.06 1.42
C ALA A 354 -11.22 20.15 1.89
N ASN A 355 -10.30 19.85 2.81
CA ASN A 355 -9.32 20.81 3.34
C ASN A 355 -8.29 21.24 2.27
N GLU A 356 -7.81 20.29 1.47
CA GLU A 356 -6.85 20.54 0.39
C GLU A 356 -7.53 21.06 -0.89
N LYS A 357 -8.87 21.02 -0.96
CA LYS A 357 -9.69 21.39 -2.13
C LYS A 357 -9.34 20.54 -3.37
N ILE A 358 -9.17 19.25 -3.15
CA ILE A 358 -8.84 18.25 -4.17
C ILE A 358 -10.02 17.32 -4.36
N GLU A 359 -10.47 17.13 -5.59
CA GLU A 359 -11.65 16.32 -5.91
C GLU A 359 -11.32 14.89 -6.32
N LYS A 360 -10.10 14.64 -6.80
CA LYS A 360 -9.62 13.33 -7.24
C LYS A 360 -8.95 12.61 -6.08
N VAL A 361 -9.49 11.48 -5.65
CA VAL A 361 -8.97 10.71 -4.51
C VAL A 361 -8.64 9.29 -4.95
N LEU A 362 -7.35 9.01 -5.11
CA LEU A 362 -6.83 7.70 -5.45
C LEU A 362 -6.64 6.87 -4.18
N PHE A 363 -7.25 5.71 -4.12
CA PHE A 363 -7.06 4.73 -3.06
C PHE A 363 -6.14 3.62 -3.55
N VAL A 364 -5.02 3.46 -2.87
CA VAL A 364 -3.97 2.50 -3.21
C VAL A 364 -3.51 1.74 -1.96
N GLY A 365 -2.74 0.69 -2.14
CA GLY A 365 -2.14 -0.08 -1.06
C GLY A 365 -2.71 -1.49 -0.94
N ASN A 366 -1.90 -2.40 -0.43
CA ASN A 366 -2.17 -3.84 -0.41
C ASN A 366 -3.50 -4.25 0.29
N PHE A 367 -4.06 -3.37 1.12
CA PHE A 367 -5.37 -3.59 1.76
C PHE A 367 -6.51 -3.76 0.75
N LEU A 368 -6.39 -3.14 -0.45
CA LEU A 368 -7.45 -3.17 -1.47
C LEU A 368 -7.33 -4.35 -2.44
N ARG A 369 -6.17 -4.96 -2.56
CA ARG A 369 -5.83 -5.96 -3.57
C ARG A 369 -6.83 -7.11 -3.74
N VAL A 370 -7.37 -7.65 -2.65
CA VAL A 370 -8.37 -8.73 -2.65
C VAL A 370 -9.62 -8.36 -1.86
N ASN A 371 -9.93 -7.06 -1.81
CA ASN A 371 -10.93 -6.50 -0.90
C ASN A 371 -11.96 -5.64 -1.64
N PRO A 372 -12.77 -6.23 -2.53
CA PRO A 372 -13.80 -5.50 -3.26
C PRO A 372 -14.85 -4.88 -2.33
N ILE A 373 -15.04 -5.43 -1.13
CA ILE A 373 -15.98 -4.91 -0.13
C ILE A 373 -15.55 -3.50 0.29
N SER A 374 -14.29 -3.32 0.71
CA SER A 374 -13.78 -2.02 1.10
C SER A 374 -13.75 -1.03 -0.07
N MET A 375 -13.44 -1.48 -1.29
CA MET A 375 -13.48 -0.62 -2.47
C MET A 375 -14.89 -0.07 -2.72
N LYS A 376 -15.91 -0.91 -2.68
CA LYS A 376 -17.32 -0.51 -2.83
C LYS A 376 -17.78 0.40 -1.68
N LEU A 377 -17.36 0.12 -0.44
CA LEU A 377 -17.65 0.96 0.73
C LEU A 377 -17.00 2.35 0.61
N LEU A 378 -15.74 2.43 0.20
CA LEU A 378 -15.04 3.69 -0.03
C LEU A 378 -15.70 4.48 -1.16
N SER A 379 -16.08 3.82 -2.26
CA SER A 379 -16.79 4.44 -3.37
C SER A 379 -18.10 5.07 -2.91
N HIS A 380 -18.91 4.31 -2.15
CA HIS A 380 -20.15 4.82 -1.59
C HIS A 380 -19.92 5.96 -0.60
N ALA A 381 -18.95 5.81 0.31
CA ALA A 381 -18.67 6.83 1.33
C ALA A 381 -18.22 8.15 0.70
N MET A 382 -17.34 8.10 -0.30
CA MET A 382 -16.86 9.29 -1.00
C MET A 382 -18.00 10.00 -1.72
N GLU A 383 -18.81 9.28 -2.49
CA GLU A 383 -19.93 9.84 -3.25
C GLU A 383 -21.03 10.37 -2.33
N TYR A 384 -21.51 9.57 -1.37
CA TYR A 384 -22.64 9.92 -0.49
C TYR A 384 -22.32 11.14 0.38
N TRP A 385 -21.18 11.12 1.10
CA TRP A 385 -20.84 12.18 2.05
C TRP A 385 -20.31 13.47 1.39
N SER A 386 -19.98 13.44 0.11
CA SER A 386 -19.61 14.64 -0.65
C SER A 386 -20.76 15.22 -1.47
N GLY A 387 -21.95 14.58 -1.45
CA GLY A 387 -23.05 14.97 -2.35
C GLY A 387 -22.71 14.75 -3.83
N GLY A 388 -21.90 13.73 -4.14
CA GLY A 388 -21.50 13.36 -5.51
C GLY A 388 -20.28 14.13 -6.04
N GLN A 389 -19.65 14.99 -5.23
CA GLN A 389 -18.49 15.78 -5.67
C GLN A 389 -17.18 14.97 -5.73
N LEU A 390 -17.03 14.02 -4.81
CA LEU A 390 -15.83 13.19 -4.73
C LEU A 390 -16.10 11.79 -5.25
N LYS A 391 -15.12 11.25 -5.99
CA LYS A 391 -15.10 9.85 -6.39
C LYS A 391 -13.90 9.14 -5.79
N ALA A 392 -14.10 7.90 -5.33
CA ALA A 392 -13.01 7.00 -5.01
C ALA A 392 -12.48 6.41 -6.32
N ILE A 393 -11.24 6.69 -6.63
CA ILE A 393 -10.55 6.19 -7.81
C ILE A 393 -9.61 5.08 -7.38
N PHE A 394 -9.60 3.98 -8.13
CA PHE A 394 -8.75 2.81 -7.92
C PHE A 394 -7.89 2.56 -9.14
N LEU A 395 -6.84 1.76 -8.99
CA LEU A 395 -5.88 1.47 -10.03
C LEU A 395 -5.75 -0.04 -10.24
N GLU A 396 -5.44 -0.48 -11.47
CA GLU A 396 -5.32 -1.91 -11.81
C GLU A 396 -4.06 -2.54 -11.23
N HIS A 397 -2.91 -1.82 -11.30
CA HIS A 397 -1.61 -2.32 -10.82
C HIS A 397 -1.43 -2.12 -9.31
N GLU A 398 -2.53 -2.26 -8.56
CA GLU A 398 -2.54 -2.06 -7.12
C GLU A 398 -1.43 -2.83 -6.41
N GLY A 399 -0.68 -2.10 -5.59
CA GLY A 399 0.40 -2.63 -4.76
C GLY A 399 1.78 -2.67 -5.42
N TYR A 400 1.91 -2.40 -6.74
CA TYR A 400 3.21 -2.47 -7.43
C TYR A 400 3.89 -1.11 -7.67
N PHE A 401 3.22 0.00 -7.41
CA PHE A 401 3.73 1.34 -7.70
C PHE A 401 5.07 1.64 -7.02
N GLY A 402 5.23 1.24 -5.75
CA GLY A 402 6.49 1.40 -5.03
C GLY A 402 7.65 0.66 -5.71
N ALA A 403 7.44 -0.56 -6.18
CA ALA A 403 8.47 -1.34 -6.88
C ALA A 403 8.79 -0.75 -8.26
N VAL A 404 7.79 -0.25 -8.99
CA VAL A 404 8.00 0.46 -10.28
C VAL A 404 8.80 1.73 -10.08
N GLY A 405 8.38 2.60 -9.15
CA GLY A 405 9.10 3.83 -8.84
C GLY A 405 10.53 3.59 -8.40
N CYS A 406 10.77 2.54 -7.60
CA CYS A 406 12.09 2.12 -7.18
C CYS A 406 12.98 1.71 -8.38
N MET A 407 12.43 1.01 -9.36
CA MET A 407 13.14 0.68 -10.61
C MET A 407 13.47 1.94 -11.43
N LEU A 408 12.55 2.90 -11.50
CA LEU A 408 12.78 4.17 -12.20
C LEU A 408 13.87 5.02 -11.53
N GLU A 409 13.95 5.01 -10.21
CA GLU A 409 15.03 5.67 -9.46
C GLU A 409 16.41 5.05 -9.75
N LEU A 410 16.48 3.74 -10.00
CA LEU A 410 17.72 3.09 -10.47
C LEU A 410 18.23 3.73 -11.77
N MET A 411 17.32 3.98 -12.72
CA MET A 411 17.69 4.61 -13.99
C MET A 411 18.23 6.02 -13.78
N ARG A 412 17.57 6.82 -12.95
CA ARG A 412 17.97 8.20 -12.65
C ARG A 412 19.30 8.30 -11.91
N THR A 413 19.56 7.41 -10.95
CA THR A 413 20.81 7.39 -10.17
C THR A 413 21.97 6.78 -10.94
N GLY A 414 21.71 5.82 -11.84
CA GLY A 414 22.71 5.25 -12.75
C GLY A 414 23.32 6.33 -13.63
N ASP A 415 22.50 7.23 -14.18
CA ASP A 415 22.95 8.38 -14.96
C ASP A 415 23.79 9.38 -14.12
N ALA A 416 23.42 9.59 -12.85
CA ALA A 416 24.17 10.48 -11.97
C ALA A 416 25.52 9.92 -11.49
N MET A 417 25.61 8.59 -11.26
CA MET A 417 26.87 7.92 -10.86
C MET A 417 27.89 7.80 -12.01
N ALA A 418 27.41 7.83 -13.25
CA ALA A 418 28.31 7.84 -14.41
C ALA A 418 28.88 9.25 -14.74
N LEU A 419 28.30 10.28 -14.15
CA LEU A 419 28.73 11.68 -14.30
C LEU A 419 29.64 12.17 -13.16
N ALA A 420 29.85 11.38 -12.11
CA ALA A 420 30.74 11.65 -10.98
C ALA A 420 32.02 10.80 -11.04
#